data_a6d0a17789f1441d4874bbd5e6ccf13a
#
_entry.id   a6d0a17789f1441d4874bbd5e6ccf13a
#
_cell.length_a   1.000
_cell.length_b   1.000
_cell.length_c   1.000
_cell.angle_alpha   90.00
_cell.angle_beta   90.00
_cell.angle_gamma   90.00
#
_symmetry.space_group_name_H-M   'P 1'
#
loop_
_entity.id
_entity.type
_entity.pdbx_description
1 polymer ?
#
loop_
_entity_poly.entity_id
_entity_poly.type
_entity_poly.pdbx_seq_one_letter_code
_entity_poly.pdbx_strand_id
1 'polypeptide(L)'
;MADPDAEVIALSPKTLMATNRFVCEICNKGFQRDQNLQLHRRGHNLPWKLRQRSSKEVKKRVYVCPEQSCVHHDPSRALGDLTGIKKHFCRKHGEKKWKCDKCSKKYAVQSDWKAHSKICGTREYKCDCGTLFSRFFILLLMFDLNSLSLMQLLWGFGIVEVVLVFFFYCCLKKG
;
A
#
# COMPACT_ATOMS: atom_id res chain seq x y z
N MET A 1 6.53 -19.29 -2.21
CA MET A 1 5.68 -20.44 -1.86
C MET A 1 5.34 -20.33 -0.38
N ALA A 2 4.06 -20.49 -0.01
CA ALA A 2 3.68 -20.52 1.39
C ALA A 2 4.22 -21.82 2.03
N ASP A 3 4.69 -21.72 3.25
CA ASP A 3 5.18 -22.84 4.03
C ASP A 3 3.97 -23.73 4.42
N PRO A 4 3.91 -25.03 4.05
CA PRO A 4 2.76 -25.88 4.33
C PRO A 4 2.50 -26.07 5.83
N ASP A 5 3.54 -25.95 6.67
CA ASP A 5 3.46 -26.13 8.11
C ASP A 5 3.18 -24.81 8.88
N ALA A 6 2.97 -23.72 8.17
CA ALA A 6 2.71 -22.42 8.79
C ALA A 6 1.32 -22.37 9.44
N GLU A 7 1.25 -21.82 10.66
CA GLU A 7 -0.01 -21.54 11.35
C GLU A 7 -0.73 -20.36 10.67
N VAL A 8 -1.88 -20.62 10.05
CA VAL A 8 -2.68 -19.59 9.38
C VAL A 8 -3.58 -18.88 10.39
N ILE A 9 -3.43 -17.57 10.52
CA ILE A 9 -4.17 -16.75 11.47
C ILE A 9 -5.10 -15.80 10.72
N ALA A 10 -6.41 -15.97 10.88
CA ALA A 10 -7.44 -15.04 10.45
C ALA A 10 -7.83 -14.11 11.61
N LEU A 11 -7.72 -12.81 11.41
CA LEU A 11 -8.08 -11.81 12.41
C LEU A 11 -9.28 -11.00 11.93
N SER A 12 -10.24 -10.72 12.84
CA SER A 12 -11.33 -9.81 12.53
C SER A 12 -10.80 -8.38 12.23
N PRO A 13 -11.51 -7.56 11.43
CA PRO A 13 -11.11 -6.18 11.16
C PRO A 13 -10.87 -5.35 12.44
N LYS A 14 -11.75 -5.51 13.45
CA LYS A 14 -11.59 -4.83 14.75
C LYS A 14 -10.30 -5.23 15.45
N THR A 15 -10.01 -6.52 15.51
CA THR A 15 -8.79 -7.05 16.14
C THR A 15 -7.54 -6.64 15.38
N LEU A 16 -7.63 -6.63 14.05
CA LEU A 16 -6.52 -6.22 13.19
C LEU A 16 -6.16 -4.74 13.40
N MET A 17 -7.16 -3.88 13.57
CA MET A 17 -6.98 -2.44 13.75
C MET A 17 -6.68 -2.03 15.19
N ALA A 18 -6.80 -2.93 16.17
CA ALA A 18 -6.50 -2.63 17.56
C ALA A 18 -5.06 -2.11 17.73
N THR A 19 -4.93 -1.00 18.47
CA THR A 19 -3.63 -0.33 18.70
C THR A 19 -2.86 -0.96 19.85
N ASN A 20 -3.55 -1.36 20.93
CA ASN A 20 -2.97 -1.89 22.15
C ASN A 20 -3.26 -3.38 22.28
N ARG A 21 -2.42 -4.21 21.70
CA ARG A 21 -2.63 -5.64 21.63
C ARG A 21 -1.93 -6.43 22.74
N PHE A 22 -0.76 -5.96 23.13
CA PHE A 22 0.09 -6.55 24.16
C PHE A 22 0.18 -5.57 25.30
N VAL A 23 -0.45 -5.88 26.42
CA VAL A 23 -0.50 -5.00 27.60
C VAL A 23 0.52 -5.47 28.63
N CYS A 24 1.25 -4.54 29.21
CA CYS A 24 2.12 -4.83 30.34
C CYS A 24 1.31 -5.02 31.61
N GLU A 25 1.46 -6.17 32.26
CA GLU A 25 0.73 -6.53 33.49
C GLU A 25 1.11 -5.63 34.70
N ILE A 26 2.27 -4.96 34.63
CA ILE A 26 2.80 -4.16 35.74
C ILE A 26 2.30 -2.71 35.69
N CYS A 27 2.33 -2.10 34.49
CA CYS A 27 2.01 -0.67 34.32
C CYS A 27 0.84 -0.44 33.35
N ASN A 28 0.16 -1.46 32.87
CA ASN A 28 -0.96 -1.41 31.92
C ASN A 28 -0.65 -0.68 30.59
N LYS A 29 0.62 -0.46 30.26
CA LYS A 29 1.03 0.15 29.00
C LYS A 29 0.86 -0.84 27.85
N GLY A 30 0.14 -0.42 26.80
CA GLY A 30 -0.14 -1.26 25.62
C GLY A 30 0.90 -1.09 24.51
N PHE A 31 1.20 -2.19 23.82
CA PHE A 31 2.14 -2.26 22.70
C PHE A 31 1.53 -2.94 21.50
N GLN A 32 1.95 -2.53 20.30
CA GLN A 32 1.48 -3.13 19.04
C GLN A 32 2.16 -4.45 18.70
N ARG A 33 3.35 -4.70 19.27
CA ARG A 33 4.17 -5.88 19.03
C ARG A 33 4.63 -6.49 20.35
N ASP A 34 4.62 -7.82 20.41
CA ASP A 34 5.13 -8.53 21.58
C ASP A 34 6.59 -8.20 21.89
N GLN A 35 7.43 -8.05 20.86
CA GLN A 35 8.83 -7.67 21.03
C GLN A 35 9.00 -6.33 21.78
N ASN A 36 8.13 -5.36 21.50
CA ASN A 36 8.16 -4.06 22.18
C ASN A 36 7.74 -4.22 23.65
N LEU A 37 6.76 -5.08 23.95
CA LEU A 37 6.39 -5.41 25.32
C LEU A 37 7.55 -6.10 26.05
N GLN A 38 8.25 -7.05 25.41
CA GLN A 38 9.39 -7.73 26.01
C GLN A 38 10.54 -6.75 26.34
N LEU A 39 10.85 -5.83 25.42
CA LEU A 39 11.82 -4.78 25.67
C LEU A 39 11.40 -3.86 26.82
N HIS A 40 10.12 -3.47 26.84
CA HIS A 40 9.59 -2.63 27.91
C HIS A 40 9.66 -3.32 29.28
N ARG A 41 9.36 -4.63 29.37
CA ARG A 41 9.44 -5.40 30.61
C ARG A 41 10.83 -5.39 31.23
N ARG A 42 11.89 -5.27 30.44
CA ARG A 42 13.26 -5.14 30.95
C ARG A 42 13.45 -3.87 31.80
N GLY A 43 12.74 -2.80 31.49
CA GLY A 43 12.79 -1.53 32.25
C GLY A 43 12.13 -1.60 33.63
N HIS A 44 11.38 -2.66 33.96
CA HIS A 44 10.74 -2.84 35.26
C HIS A 44 11.67 -3.46 36.32
N ASN A 45 12.94 -3.73 36.00
CA ASN A 45 13.92 -4.33 36.94
C ASN A 45 13.39 -5.57 37.68
N LEU A 46 12.70 -6.44 36.99
CA LEU A 46 12.09 -7.63 37.57
C LEU A 46 13.16 -8.65 37.99
N PRO A 47 13.00 -9.30 39.16
CA PRO A 47 13.98 -10.29 39.66
C PRO A 47 14.00 -11.58 38.83
N TRP A 48 12.96 -11.85 38.07
CA TRP A 48 12.92 -13.04 37.21
C TRP A 48 13.51 -12.73 35.81
N LYS A 49 14.28 -13.70 35.29
CA LYS A 49 14.74 -13.68 33.91
C LYS A 49 13.54 -13.70 32.97
N LEU A 50 13.60 -12.90 31.88
CA LEU A 50 12.61 -12.97 30.83
C LEU A 50 12.46 -14.43 30.37
N ARG A 51 11.21 -14.86 30.21
CA ARG A 51 10.91 -16.23 29.79
C ARG A 51 11.67 -16.57 28.51
N GLN A 52 12.60 -17.51 28.62
CA GLN A 52 13.28 -18.05 27.45
C GLN A 52 12.25 -18.70 26.54
N ARG A 53 12.36 -18.46 25.23
CA ARG A 53 11.54 -19.21 24.26
C ARG A 53 11.83 -20.67 24.48
N SER A 54 10.80 -21.46 24.80
CA SER A 54 10.94 -22.92 24.82
C SER A 54 11.40 -23.35 23.42
N SER A 55 12.32 -24.33 23.37
CA SER A 55 12.84 -24.91 22.13
C SER A 55 11.80 -25.69 21.30
N LYS A 56 10.53 -25.70 21.72
CA LYS A 56 9.43 -26.16 20.89
C LYS A 56 9.42 -25.30 19.60
N GLU A 57 9.57 -25.98 18.49
CA GLU A 57 9.55 -25.41 17.13
C GLU A 57 8.52 -24.29 17.02
N VAL A 58 9.02 -23.07 16.84
CA VAL A 58 8.16 -21.90 16.69
C VAL A 58 7.59 -22.00 15.28
N LYS A 59 6.38 -22.55 15.17
CA LYS A 59 5.65 -22.58 13.89
C LYS A 59 5.58 -21.18 13.33
N LYS A 60 5.92 -21.04 12.08
CA LYS A 60 5.85 -19.79 11.34
C LYS A 60 4.39 -19.35 11.28
N ARG A 61 4.10 -18.12 11.66
CA ARG A 61 2.74 -17.56 11.63
C ARG A 61 2.54 -16.75 10.39
N VAL A 62 1.45 -17.00 9.68
CA VAL A 62 1.03 -16.24 8.51
C VAL A 62 -0.38 -15.69 8.72
N TYR A 63 -0.64 -14.52 8.15
CA TYR A 63 -1.87 -13.78 8.37
C TYR A 63 -2.63 -13.60 7.06
N VAL A 64 -3.90 -13.96 7.05
CA VAL A 64 -4.81 -13.79 5.91
C VAL A 64 -5.61 -12.49 6.05
N CYS A 65 -6.02 -11.93 4.92
CA CYS A 65 -6.88 -10.75 4.90
C CYS A 65 -8.30 -11.14 5.31
N PRO A 66 -8.97 -10.36 6.19
CA PRO A 66 -10.37 -10.63 6.57
C PRO A 66 -11.36 -10.40 5.42
N GLU A 67 -11.00 -9.68 4.38
CA GLU A 67 -11.84 -9.44 3.21
C GLU A 67 -11.81 -10.65 2.26
N GLN A 68 -12.97 -11.28 2.05
CA GLN A 68 -13.10 -12.52 1.25
C GLN A 68 -12.76 -12.31 -0.23
N SER A 69 -13.04 -11.13 -0.77
CA SER A 69 -12.74 -10.78 -2.16
C SER A 69 -11.25 -10.49 -2.41
N CYS A 70 -10.43 -10.47 -1.35
CA CYS A 70 -9.02 -10.11 -1.44
C CYS A 70 -8.15 -11.30 -1.81
N VAL A 71 -7.19 -11.10 -2.70
CA VAL A 71 -6.19 -12.11 -3.09
C VAL A 71 -5.40 -12.66 -1.89
N HIS A 72 -5.20 -11.85 -0.84
CA HIS A 72 -4.51 -12.27 0.39
C HIS A 72 -5.44 -12.94 1.43
N HIS A 73 -6.69 -13.24 1.06
CA HIS A 73 -7.57 -14.10 1.85
C HIS A 73 -7.17 -15.58 1.73
N ASP A 74 -6.61 -15.94 0.57
CA ASP A 74 -6.08 -17.28 0.32
C ASP A 74 -4.84 -17.55 1.18
N PRO A 75 -4.78 -18.67 1.95
CA PRO A 75 -3.62 -19.07 2.74
C PRO A 75 -2.32 -19.16 1.93
N SER A 76 -2.39 -19.55 0.65
CA SER A 76 -1.22 -19.62 -0.25
C SER A 76 -0.55 -18.25 -0.47
N ARG A 77 -1.30 -17.17 -0.29
CA ARG A 77 -0.87 -15.77 -0.44
C ARG A 77 -0.92 -14.98 0.85
N ALA A 78 -0.93 -15.69 1.99
CA ALA A 78 -0.92 -15.08 3.31
C ALA A 78 0.36 -14.27 3.55
N LEU A 79 0.26 -13.25 4.39
CA LEU A 79 1.37 -12.38 4.75
C LEU A 79 2.06 -12.88 6.03
N GLY A 80 3.38 -12.97 6.01
CA GLY A 80 4.18 -13.48 7.13
C GLY A 80 4.29 -12.57 8.35
N ASP A 81 3.79 -11.35 8.28
CA ASP A 81 3.88 -10.36 9.37
C ASP A 81 2.54 -9.67 9.66
N LEU A 82 2.21 -9.57 10.94
CA LEU A 82 1.03 -8.85 11.43
C LEU A 82 1.03 -7.38 10.99
N THR A 83 2.20 -6.74 10.94
CA THR A 83 2.31 -5.35 10.48
C THR A 83 2.04 -5.25 8.97
N GLY A 84 2.47 -6.25 8.23
CA GLY A 84 2.23 -6.36 6.78
C GLY A 84 0.75 -6.44 6.46
N ILE A 85 0.01 -7.37 7.10
CA ILE A 85 -1.43 -7.50 6.87
C ILE A 85 -2.20 -6.27 7.34
N LYS A 86 -1.81 -5.63 8.46
CA LYS A 86 -2.40 -4.39 8.94
C LYS A 86 -2.24 -3.26 7.93
N LYS A 87 -1.03 -3.06 7.38
CA LYS A 87 -0.76 -2.07 6.34
C LYS A 87 -1.54 -2.37 5.06
N HIS A 88 -1.58 -3.64 4.65
CA HIS A 88 -2.35 -4.08 3.49
C HIS A 88 -3.83 -3.74 3.66
N PHE A 89 -4.43 -4.15 4.77
CA PHE A 89 -5.85 -3.90 5.06
C PHE A 89 -6.18 -2.41 5.08
N CYS A 90 -5.39 -1.59 5.77
CA CYS A 90 -5.58 -0.14 5.80
C CYS A 90 -5.52 0.49 4.39
N ARG A 91 -4.57 0.06 3.54
CA ARG A 91 -4.36 0.66 2.21
C ARG A 91 -5.37 0.21 1.18
N LYS A 92 -5.76 -1.07 1.20
CA LYS A 92 -6.61 -1.68 0.16
C LYS A 92 -8.09 -1.65 0.52
N HIS A 93 -8.42 -1.87 1.78
CA HIS A 93 -9.81 -2.00 2.27
C HIS A 93 -10.22 -0.87 3.23
N GLY A 94 -9.27 -0.04 3.67
CA GLY A 94 -9.55 1.12 4.51
C GLY A 94 -10.20 2.26 3.73
N GLU A 95 -11.00 3.08 4.42
CA GLU A 95 -11.62 4.27 3.88
C GLU A 95 -10.55 5.30 3.44
N LYS A 96 -10.68 5.82 2.22
CA LYS A 96 -9.74 6.80 1.64
C LYS A 96 -10.10 8.22 2.07
N LYS A 97 -9.70 8.60 3.28
CA LYS A 97 -10.01 9.90 3.91
C LYS A 97 -9.15 11.08 3.41
N TRP A 98 -7.91 10.81 3.01
CA TRP A 98 -6.92 11.84 2.70
C TRP A 98 -6.90 12.15 1.20
N LYS A 99 -7.44 13.31 0.82
CA LYS A 99 -7.44 13.79 -0.58
C LYS A 99 -6.22 14.66 -0.84
N CYS A 100 -5.61 14.51 -2.00
CA CYS A 100 -4.58 15.43 -2.48
C CYS A 100 -5.24 16.59 -3.21
N ASP A 101 -4.89 17.84 -2.84
CA ASP A 101 -5.47 19.05 -3.44
C ASP A 101 -4.98 19.26 -4.87
N LYS A 102 -3.76 18.79 -5.20
CA LYS A 102 -3.14 18.99 -6.52
C LYS A 102 -3.64 18.01 -7.60
N CYS A 103 -3.97 16.75 -7.25
CA CYS A 103 -4.29 15.73 -8.24
C CYS A 103 -5.55 14.90 -7.93
N SER A 104 -6.34 15.31 -6.95
CA SER A 104 -7.60 14.65 -6.53
C SER A 104 -7.49 13.19 -6.08
N LYS A 105 -6.30 12.59 -6.02
CA LYS A 105 -6.10 11.23 -5.50
C LYS A 105 -6.41 11.17 -4.02
N LYS A 106 -7.07 10.07 -3.62
CA LYS A 106 -7.44 9.81 -2.22
C LYS A 106 -6.59 8.68 -1.64
N TYR A 107 -6.18 8.82 -0.39
CA TYR A 107 -5.36 7.87 0.36
C TYR A 107 -6.05 7.42 1.64
N ALA A 108 -5.89 6.14 1.99
CA ALA A 108 -6.41 5.61 3.24
C ALA A 108 -5.48 5.87 4.42
N VAL A 109 -4.17 6.09 4.16
CA VAL A 109 -3.15 6.29 5.19
C VAL A 109 -2.51 7.66 5.02
N GLN A 110 -2.41 8.41 6.13
CA GLN A 110 -1.86 9.75 6.16
C GLN A 110 -0.40 9.82 5.70
N SER A 111 0.42 8.82 6.07
CA SER A 111 1.83 8.77 5.66
C SER A 111 1.99 8.65 4.15
N ASP A 112 1.12 7.89 3.49
CA ASP A 112 1.13 7.73 2.04
C ASP A 112 0.69 9.03 1.34
N TRP A 113 -0.31 9.71 1.90
CA TRP A 113 -0.73 11.03 1.44
C TRP A 113 0.38 12.08 1.61
N LYS A 114 1.05 12.12 2.78
CA LYS A 114 2.18 13.03 3.01
C LYS A 114 3.35 12.76 2.06
N ALA A 115 3.69 11.50 1.82
CA ALA A 115 4.73 11.12 0.87
C ALA A 115 4.37 11.55 -0.56
N HIS A 116 3.12 11.31 -0.98
CA HIS A 116 2.61 11.77 -2.27
C HIS A 116 2.63 13.30 -2.40
N SER A 117 2.18 14.03 -1.38
CA SER A 117 2.09 15.50 -1.41
C SER A 117 3.45 16.18 -1.62
N LYS A 118 4.54 15.55 -1.18
CA LYS A 118 5.90 16.05 -1.39
C LYS A 118 6.34 15.97 -2.86
N ILE A 119 5.86 15.00 -3.60
CA ILE A 119 6.28 14.73 -4.99
C ILE A 119 5.20 15.08 -6.02
N CYS A 120 3.99 15.37 -5.57
CA CYS A 120 2.87 15.69 -6.45
C CYS A 120 3.04 17.08 -7.04
N GLY A 121 3.08 17.17 -8.36
CA GLY A 121 3.25 18.43 -9.08
C GLY A 121 4.70 18.95 -9.13
N THR A 122 5.68 18.21 -8.58
CA THR A 122 7.09 18.61 -8.67
C THR A 122 7.79 18.12 -9.94
N ARG A 123 7.20 17.11 -10.60
CA ARG A 123 7.73 16.57 -11.86
C ARG A 123 6.90 17.10 -13.01
N GLU A 124 7.51 17.91 -13.83
CA GLU A 124 6.95 18.44 -15.05
C GLU A 124 7.74 17.87 -16.23
N TYR A 125 7.04 17.28 -17.19
CA TYR A 125 7.61 16.76 -18.40
C TYR A 125 7.13 17.66 -19.54
N LYS A 126 8.08 18.34 -20.21
CA LYS A 126 7.79 19.25 -21.31
C LYS A 126 7.88 18.49 -22.63
N CYS A 127 6.84 18.58 -23.44
CA CYS A 127 6.86 18.13 -24.82
C CYS A 127 7.57 19.17 -25.70
N ASP A 128 8.12 18.76 -26.84
CA ASP A 128 8.71 19.66 -27.83
C ASP A 128 7.69 20.69 -28.35
N CYS A 129 6.39 20.37 -28.30
CA CYS A 129 5.31 21.31 -28.58
C CYS A 129 5.07 22.36 -27.47
N GLY A 130 5.83 22.33 -26.36
CA GLY A 130 5.70 23.25 -25.23
C GLY A 130 4.69 22.82 -24.17
N THR A 131 3.93 21.74 -24.38
CA THR A 131 2.93 21.26 -23.42
C THR A 131 3.60 20.59 -22.21
N LEU A 132 3.12 20.94 -21.00
CA LEU A 132 3.62 20.39 -19.74
C LEU A 132 2.75 19.21 -19.27
N PHE A 133 3.38 18.09 -18.96
CA PHE A 133 2.73 16.88 -18.44
C PHE A 133 3.20 16.57 -17.03
N SER A 134 2.28 16.22 -16.16
CA SER A 134 2.59 15.79 -14.77
C SER A 134 3.01 14.33 -14.67
N ARG A 135 2.98 13.55 -15.75
CA ARG A 135 3.34 12.13 -15.80
C ARG A 135 4.14 11.81 -17.05
N PHE A 136 5.30 11.22 -16.85
CA PHE A 136 6.18 10.77 -17.95
C PHE A 136 5.50 9.81 -18.93
N PHE A 137 4.61 8.94 -18.42
CA PHE A 137 3.87 7.98 -19.24
C PHE A 137 2.96 8.66 -20.28
N ILE A 138 2.34 9.77 -19.95
CA ILE A 138 1.51 10.53 -20.89
C ILE A 138 2.39 11.15 -21.98
N LEU A 139 3.58 11.62 -21.61
CA LEU A 139 4.54 12.15 -22.57
C LEU A 139 5.03 11.05 -23.53
N LEU A 140 5.35 9.84 -23.01
CA LEU A 140 5.74 8.70 -23.86
C LEU A 140 4.63 8.27 -24.81
N LEU A 141 3.38 8.19 -24.34
CA LEU A 141 2.23 7.87 -25.21
C LEU A 141 2.08 8.90 -26.37
N MET A 142 2.43 10.15 -26.12
CA MET A 142 2.40 11.18 -27.16
C MET A 142 3.54 11.00 -28.19
N PHE A 143 4.70 10.51 -27.78
CA PHE A 143 5.81 10.18 -28.72
C PHE A 143 5.53 8.93 -29.54
N ASP A 144 4.95 7.88 -28.92
CA ASP A 144 4.66 6.60 -29.58
C ASP A 144 3.47 6.69 -30.56
N LEU A 145 2.55 7.64 -30.37
CA LEU A 145 1.43 7.90 -31.30
C LEU A 145 1.88 8.44 -32.67
N ASN A 146 3.12 8.91 -32.81
CA ASN A 146 3.72 9.18 -34.13
C ASN A 146 4.11 7.91 -34.91
N SER A 147 4.06 6.72 -34.28
CA SER A 147 4.27 5.44 -34.91
C SER A 147 2.93 4.75 -35.16
N LEU A 148 2.53 4.66 -36.44
CA LEU A 148 1.23 4.11 -36.90
C LEU A 148 0.91 2.68 -36.41
N SER A 149 1.88 1.93 -35.89
CA SER A 149 1.69 0.53 -35.50
C SER A 149 1.00 0.32 -34.14
N LEU A 150 1.02 1.31 -33.25
CA LEU A 150 0.41 1.24 -31.91
C LEU A 150 -1.06 1.67 -31.88
N MET A 151 -1.53 2.42 -32.86
CA MET A 151 -2.94 2.83 -32.95
C MET A 151 -3.90 1.65 -33.06
N GLN A 152 -3.50 0.57 -33.70
CA GLN A 152 -4.36 -0.62 -33.87
C GLN A 152 -4.53 -1.43 -32.57
N LEU A 153 -3.56 -1.40 -31.65
CA LEU A 153 -3.63 -2.10 -30.37
C LEU A 153 -4.44 -1.33 -29.31
N LEU A 154 -4.48 -0.01 -29.38
CA LEU A 154 -5.19 0.83 -28.42
C LEU A 154 -6.69 0.98 -28.71
N TRP A 155 -7.14 0.67 -29.92
CA TRP A 155 -8.56 0.76 -30.29
C TRP A 155 -9.44 -0.27 -29.55
N GLY A 156 -8.84 -1.38 -29.10
CA GLY A 156 -9.54 -2.42 -28.31
C GLY A 156 -9.83 -2.05 -26.84
N PHE A 157 -9.23 -0.99 -26.30
CA PHE A 157 -9.28 -0.67 -24.85
C PHE A 157 -10.05 0.60 -24.48
N GLY A 158 -10.73 1.28 -25.42
CA GLY A 158 -11.51 2.48 -25.10
C GLY A 158 -10.72 3.72 -24.65
N ILE A 159 -9.37 3.67 -24.68
CA ILE A 159 -8.48 4.74 -24.22
C ILE A 159 -8.25 5.77 -25.33
N VAL A 160 -8.63 5.43 -26.56
CA VAL A 160 -8.35 6.25 -27.76
C VAL A 160 -9.09 7.58 -27.75
N GLU A 161 -10.32 7.63 -27.21
CA GLU A 161 -11.09 8.89 -27.18
C GLU A 161 -10.42 9.99 -26.34
N VAL A 162 -9.89 9.64 -25.18
CA VAL A 162 -9.23 10.61 -24.31
C VAL A 162 -7.91 11.10 -24.89
N VAL A 163 -7.18 10.22 -25.60
CA VAL A 163 -5.89 10.54 -26.21
C VAL A 163 -6.09 11.37 -27.49
N LEU A 164 -7.10 11.05 -28.32
CA LEU A 164 -7.43 11.80 -29.53
C LEU A 164 -7.94 13.20 -29.21
N VAL A 165 -8.78 13.38 -28.19
CA VAL A 165 -9.24 14.70 -27.75
C VAL A 165 -8.07 15.57 -27.28
N PHE A 166 -7.10 15.00 -26.57
CA PHE A 166 -5.89 15.72 -26.17
C PHE A 166 -4.97 16.05 -27.35
N PHE A 167 -4.85 15.13 -28.33
CA PHE A 167 -4.05 15.34 -29.54
C PHE A 167 -4.65 16.46 -30.42
N PHE A 168 -5.97 16.44 -30.62
CA PHE A 168 -6.70 17.51 -31.34
C PHE A 168 -6.56 18.86 -30.61
N TYR A 169 -6.66 18.88 -29.29
CA TYR A 169 -6.52 20.08 -28.49
C TYR A 169 -5.09 20.68 -28.54
N CYS A 170 -4.06 19.83 -28.56
CA CYS A 170 -2.67 20.27 -28.72
C CYS A 170 -2.36 20.75 -30.13
N CYS A 171 -2.92 20.12 -31.19
CA CYS A 171 -2.67 20.49 -32.57
C CYS A 171 -3.46 21.76 -32.98
N LEU A 172 -4.69 21.96 -32.49
CA LEU A 172 -5.50 23.13 -32.78
C LEU A 172 -5.01 24.45 -32.12
N LYS A 173 -4.18 24.35 -31.09
CA LYS A 173 -3.58 25.55 -30.47
C LYS A 173 -2.34 26.08 -31.18
N LYS A 174 -1.93 25.47 -32.29
CA LYS A 174 -0.79 25.90 -33.15
C LYS A 174 -1.22 26.56 -34.45
N GLY A 175 -2.53 26.90 -34.63
CA GLY A 175 -3.03 27.70 -35.75
C GLY A 175 -3.31 29.12 -35.34
#